data_ea427d119f052425cadbe6b1a2265ffb
#
_entry.id   ea427d119f052425cadbe6b1a2265ffb
#
_cell.length_a   1.000
_cell.length_b   1.000
_cell.length_c   1.000
_cell.angle_alpha   90.00
_cell.angle_beta   90.00
_cell.angle_gamma   90.00
#
_symmetry.space_group_name_H-M   'P 1'
#
loop_
_entity.id
_entity.type
_entity.pdbx_description
1 polymer ?
#
loop_
_entity_poly.entity_id
_entity_poly.type
_entity_poly.pdbx_seq_one_letter_code
_entity_poly.pdbx_strand_id
1 'polypeptide(L)'
;MGDSRQENQRLWDEWSDDFQALWNADTADGELPPVPCPFTADAPGGSHPDILPSIDGADFVELGCGGGQASVGTADEGADRVVGVDVSSRQLEHARKLRDLYGVDARFVEGDVTDLPLAESAFDVAFSGWVFQMVEDLDQCLAEARRALRADGVLVLDVPHPFYELFDPVSETLERSYHATGRREITIDEAYDADMVVFDRTVGDYHRALVDAGFDVERVLEPGSDDPDEYDDDPLDSNRPELMAKVPRHLRFWAVAN
;
A
#
# COMPACT_ATOMS: atom_id res chain seq x y z
N MET A 1 6.82 23.69 10.47
CA MET A 1 6.59 22.46 9.74
C MET A 1 5.26 21.93 10.22
N GLY A 2 4.31 21.69 9.34
CA GLY A 2 3.02 21.09 9.68
C GLY A 2 3.22 19.63 10.10
N ASP A 3 2.21 19.08 10.76
CA ASP A 3 2.13 17.66 11.07
C ASP A 3 1.82 16.89 9.75
N SER A 4 2.80 16.18 9.20
CA SER A 4 2.71 15.48 7.92
C SER A 4 1.52 14.49 7.87
N ARG A 5 1.15 13.90 9.01
CA ARG A 5 -0.02 13.05 9.15
C ARG A 5 -1.31 13.84 8.87
N GLN A 6 -1.45 15.03 9.48
CA GLN A 6 -2.65 15.87 9.30
C GLN A 6 -2.73 16.40 7.86
N GLU A 7 -1.59 16.73 7.26
CA GLU A 7 -1.51 17.17 5.87
C GLU A 7 -1.97 16.04 4.92
N ASN A 8 -1.44 14.82 5.09
CA ASN A 8 -1.84 13.66 4.28
C ASN A 8 -3.29 13.25 4.54
N GLN A 9 -3.76 13.24 5.81
CA GLN A 9 -5.17 12.96 6.11
C GLN A 9 -6.10 13.92 5.38
N ARG A 10 -5.78 15.22 5.43
CA ARG A 10 -6.57 16.25 4.76
C ARG A 10 -6.60 16.04 3.25
N LEU A 11 -5.45 15.77 2.60
CA LEU A 11 -5.40 15.49 1.18
C LEU A 11 -6.25 14.26 0.83
N TRP A 12 -6.10 13.16 1.55
CA TRP A 12 -6.86 11.95 1.29
C TRP A 12 -8.36 12.10 1.53
N ASP A 13 -8.76 12.94 2.48
CA ASP A 13 -10.17 13.29 2.66
C ASP A 13 -10.70 14.12 1.48
N GLU A 14 -9.93 15.09 0.98
CA GLU A 14 -10.30 15.94 -0.14
C GLU A 14 -10.32 15.17 -1.47
N TRP A 15 -9.31 14.35 -1.73
CA TRP A 15 -9.13 13.60 -2.98
C TRP A 15 -9.93 12.30 -3.06
N SER A 16 -10.51 11.84 -1.96
CA SER A 16 -11.12 10.52 -1.83
C SER A 16 -12.11 10.17 -2.95
N ASP A 17 -13.07 11.06 -3.22
CA ASP A 17 -14.13 10.78 -4.20
C ASP A 17 -13.55 10.67 -5.63
N ASP A 18 -12.65 11.57 -6.01
CA ASP A 18 -12.01 11.57 -7.34
C ASP A 18 -11.08 10.37 -7.50
N PHE A 19 -10.28 10.04 -6.47
CA PHE A 19 -9.40 8.87 -6.47
C PHE A 19 -10.19 7.57 -6.64
N GLN A 20 -11.28 7.41 -5.90
CA GLN A 20 -12.11 6.20 -6.01
C GLN A 20 -12.91 6.15 -7.32
N ALA A 21 -13.24 7.30 -7.90
CA ALA A 21 -13.86 7.36 -9.23
C ALA A 21 -12.92 6.83 -10.33
N LEU A 22 -11.60 7.07 -10.20
CA LEU A 22 -10.60 6.51 -11.13
C LEU A 22 -10.55 4.97 -11.04
N TRP A 23 -10.55 4.40 -9.84
CA TRP A 23 -10.59 2.95 -9.63
C TRP A 23 -11.85 2.29 -10.20
N ASN A 24 -12.94 3.05 -10.35
CA ASN A 24 -14.22 2.56 -10.85
C ASN A 24 -14.47 2.95 -12.31
N ALA A 25 -13.56 3.68 -12.97
CA ALA A 25 -13.78 4.25 -14.30
C ALA A 25 -14.02 3.18 -15.38
N ASP A 26 -13.33 2.04 -15.27
CA ASP A 26 -13.42 0.94 -16.24
C ASP A 26 -14.46 -0.12 -15.86
N THR A 27 -15.26 0.12 -14.81
CA THR A 27 -16.32 -0.79 -14.41
C THR A 27 -17.49 -0.67 -15.39
N ALA A 28 -17.76 -1.74 -16.14
CA ALA A 28 -18.90 -1.79 -17.07
C ALA A 28 -20.24 -1.88 -16.31
N ASP A 29 -21.34 -1.51 -16.97
CA ASP A 29 -22.68 -1.57 -16.38
C ASP A 29 -22.99 -2.98 -15.81
N GLY A 30 -23.09 -3.07 -14.50
CA GLY A 30 -23.41 -4.30 -13.76
C GLY A 30 -22.21 -5.16 -13.34
N GLU A 31 -20.99 -4.76 -13.65
CA GLU A 31 -19.77 -5.35 -13.10
C GLU A 31 -19.42 -4.70 -11.77
N LEU A 32 -18.77 -5.46 -10.90
CA LEU A 32 -18.27 -4.94 -9.63
C LEU A 32 -16.90 -4.25 -9.85
N PRO A 33 -16.59 -3.19 -9.08
CA PRO A 33 -15.27 -2.58 -9.11
C PRO A 33 -14.17 -3.61 -8.78
N PRO A 34 -12.97 -3.53 -9.38
CA PRO A 34 -11.92 -4.50 -9.15
C PRO A 34 -11.42 -4.49 -7.70
N VAL A 35 -11.22 -5.67 -7.13
CA VAL A 35 -10.70 -5.88 -5.78
C VAL A 35 -9.52 -6.86 -5.82
N PRO A 36 -8.33 -6.41 -6.25
CA PRO A 36 -7.17 -7.29 -6.35
C PRO A 36 -6.75 -7.78 -4.97
N CYS A 37 -6.63 -9.10 -4.80
CA CYS A 37 -5.99 -9.68 -3.63
C CYS A 37 -4.46 -9.68 -3.86
N PRO A 38 -3.66 -9.08 -2.96
CA PRO A 38 -2.22 -8.96 -3.15
C PRO A 38 -1.45 -10.29 -3.00
N PHE A 39 -2.14 -11.41 -2.70
CA PHE A 39 -1.56 -12.72 -2.40
C PHE A 39 -1.87 -13.78 -3.46
N THR A 40 -2.59 -13.46 -4.51
CA THR A 40 -2.87 -14.37 -5.61
C THR A 40 -1.65 -14.58 -6.52
N ALA A 41 -1.66 -15.67 -7.30
CA ALA A 41 -0.51 -16.04 -8.13
C ALA A 41 -0.25 -15.05 -9.28
N ASP A 42 -1.27 -14.35 -9.72
CA ASP A 42 -1.25 -13.32 -10.76
C ASP A 42 -0.96 -11.92 -10.22
N ALA A 43 -1.06 -11.71 -8.90
CA ALA A 43 -0.64 -10.46 -8.30
C ALA A 43 0.89 -10.28 -8.42
N PRO A 44 1.39 -9.11 -8.84
CA PRO A 44 2.82 -8.85 -8.98
C PRO A 44 3.59 -9.19 -7.69
N GLY A 45 4.44 -10.21 -7.71
CA GLY A 45 5.15 -10.70 -6.51
C GLY A 45 4.23 -11.19 -5.39
N GLY A 46 3.04 -11.71 -5.73
CA GLY A 46 1.98 -11.99 -4.77
C GLY A 46 1.96 -13.39 -4.15
N SER A 47 2.57 -14.40 -4.77
CA SER A 47 2.49 -15.79 -4.28
C SER A 47 3.84 -16.33 -3.85
N HIS A 48 4.00 -16.57 -2.55
CA HIS A 48 5.18 -17.21 -1.95
C HIS A 48 4.75 -18.29 -0.95
N PRO A 49 4.34 -19.50 -1.44
CA PRO A 49 3.78 -20.55 -0.59
C PRO A 49 4.73 -21.11 0.47
N ASP A 50 6.04 -20.88 0.33
CA ASP A 50 7.05 -21.21 1.33
C ASP A 50 7.04 -20.25 2.54
N ILE A 51 6.47 -19.06 2.39
CA ILE A 51 6.33 -18.04 3.45
C ILE A 51 4.88 -17.98 3.96
N LEU A 52 3.92 -17.87 3.03
CA LEU A 52 2.48 -17.87 3.29
C LEU A 52 1.80 -18.92 2.40
N PRO A 53 1.51 -20.11 2.92
CA PRO A 53 0.93 -21.21 2.12
C PRO A 53 -0.45 -20.88 1.54
N SER A 54 -1.27 -20.11 2.25
CA SER A 54 -2.60 -19.67 1.82
C SER A 54 -3.03 -18.44 2.62
N ILE A 55 -3.81 -17.57 1.99
CA ILE A 55 -4.54 -16.49 2.68
C ILE A 55 -5.90 -16.99 3.21
N ASP A 56 -6.44 -18.07 2.66
CA ASP A 56 -7.69 -18.71 3.09
C ASP A 56 -7.58 -19.14 4.57
N GLY A 57 -8.52 -18.71 5.38
CA GLY A 57 -8.57 -18.92 6.82
C GLY A 57 -7.63 -18.04 7.66
N ALA A 58 -6.86 -17.12 7.08
CA ALA A 58 -5.96 -16.25 7.81
C ALA A 58 -6.69 -15.05 8.45
N ASP A 59 -6.21 -14.61 9.62
CA ASP A 59 -6.54 -13.30 10.19
C ASP A 59 -5.66 -12.22 9.53
N PHE A 60 -6.28 -11.35 8.75
CA PHE A 60 -5.61 -10.35 7.91
C PHE A 60 -5.85 -8.92 8.37
N VAL A 61 -4.82 -8.08 8.28
CA VAL A 61 -4.94 -6.63 8.47
C VAL A 61 -4.27 -5.86 7.33
N GLU A 62 -4.97 -4.85 6.81
CA GLU A 62 -4.41 -3.87 5.87
C GLU A 62 -4.13 -2.55 6.58
N LEU A 63 -2.89 -2.06 6.47
CA LEU A 63 -2.39 -0.84 7.08
C LEU A 63 -2.36 0.28 6.04
N GLY A 64 -3.31 1.23 6.14
CA GLY A 64 -3.60 2.22 5.12
C GLY A 64 -4.45 1.63 4.00
N CYS A 65 -5.66 1.18 4.35
CA CYS A 65 -6.49 0.40 3.42
C CYS A 65 -7.21 1.26 2.35
N GLY A 66 -7.18 2.57 2.46
CA GLY A 66 -7.87 3.46 1.54
C GLY A 66 -9.33 3.04 1.29
N GLY A 67 -9.72 2.90 0.02
CA GLY A 67 -11.03 2.43 -0.42
C GLY A 67 -11.30 0.93 -0.23
N GLY A 68 -10.38 0.19 0.37
CA GLY A 68 -10.56 -1.19 0.83
C GLY A 68 -10.43 -2.25 -0.26
N GLN A 69 -9.87 -1.95 -1.43
CA GLN A 69 -9.79 -2.87 -2.54
C GLN A 69 -9.05 -4.17 -2.15
N ALA A 70 -7.86 -4.07 -1.56
CA ALA A 70 -7.11 -5.26 -1.15
C ALA A 70 -7.75 -5.98 0.04
N SER A 71 -8.33 -5.25 1.00
CA SER A 71 -9.08 -5.86 2.11
C SER A 71 -10.29 -6.65 1.62
N VAL A 72 -11.09 -6.10 0.71
CA VAL A 72 -12.27 -6.78 0.16
C VAL A 72 -11.84 -7.96 -0.70
N GLY A 73 -10.82 -7.82 -1.56
CA GLY A 73 -10.29 -8.92 -2.35
C GLY A 73 -9.72 -10.05 -1.50
N THR A 74 -9.05 -9.72 -0.39
CA THR A 74 -8.52 -10.72 0.56
C THR A 74 -9.65 -11.45 1.29
N ALA A 75 -10.75 -10.76 1.63
CA ALA A 75 -11.93 -11.39 2.22
C ALA A 75 -12.65 -12.30 1.21
N ASP A 76 -12.72 -11.91 -0.06
CA ASP A 76 -13.32 -12.71 -1.14
C ASP A 76 -12.50 -13.98 -1.43
N GLU A 77 -11.19 -13.94 -1.23
CA GLU A 77 -10.27 -15.10 -1.31
C GLU A 77 -10.27 -16.00 -0.05
N GLY A 78 -11.15 -15.74 0.92
CA GLY A 78 -11.44 -16.64 2.03
C GLY A 78 -10.68 -16.37 3.32
N ALA A 79 -10.08 -15.19 3.51
CA ALA A 79 -9.52 -14.82 4.82
C ALA A 79 -10.62 -14.80 5.90
N ASP A 80 -10.32 -15.33 7.09
CA ASP A 80 -11.33 -15.53 8.16
C ASP A 80 -11.75 -14.21 8.81
N ARG A 81 -10.77 -13.35 9.11
CA ARG A 81 -11.01 -12.03 9.69
C ARG A 81 -10.21 -10.98 8.94
N VAL A 82 -10.90 -10.02 8.37
CA VAL A 82 -10.28 -8.93 7.65
C VAL A 82 -10.53 -7.60 8.35
N VAL A 83 -9.45 -6.85 8.61
CA VAL A 83 -9.51 -5.51 9.16
C VAL A 83 -8.69 -4.56 8.29
N GLY A 84 -9.31 -3.49 7.82
CA GLY A 84 -8.62 -2.37 7.18
C GLY A 84 -8.51 -1.19 8.15
N VAL A 85 -7.33 -0.59 8.25
CA VAL A 85 -7.09 0.64 9.03
C VAL A 85 -6.68 1.75 8.08
N ASP A 86 -7.30 2.91 8.19
CA ASP A 86 -6.93 4.11 7.43
C ASP A 86 -7.15 5.37 8.26
N VAL A 87 -6.37 6.42 7.99
CA VAL A 87 -6.49 7.70 8.66
C VAL A 87 -7.63 8.55 8.10
N SER A 88 -8.03 8.32 6.84
CA SER A 88 -9.08 9.05 6.15
C SER A 88 -10.45 8.40 6.38
N SER A 89 -11.33 9.10 7.07
CA SER A 89 -12.71 8.64 7.27
C SER A 89 -13.49 8.57 5.95
N ARG A 90 -13.13 9.40 4.97
CA ARG A 90 -13.76 9.44 3.63
C ARG A 90 -13.38 8.19 2.82
N GLN A 91 -12.11 7.81 2.82
CA GLN A 91 -11.66 6.55 2.21
C GLN A 91 -12.42 5.36 2.83
N LEU A 92 -12.55 5.32 4.15
CA LEU A 92 -13.28 4.25 4.83
C LEU A 92 -14.79 4.21 4.51
N GLU A 93 -15.40 5.33 4.11
CA GLU A 93 -16.77 5.33 3.59
C GLU A 93 -16.86 4.55 2.26
N HIS A 94 -15.88 4.72 1.37
CA HIS A 94 -15.78 3.95 0.12
C HIS A 94 -15.51 2.48 0.40
N ALA A 95 -14.58 2.16 1.29
CA ALA A 95 -14.27 0.79 1.69
C ALA A 95 -15.51 0.02 2.21
N ARG A 96 -16.34 0.68 3.04
CA ARG A 96 -17.59 0.08 3.52
C ARG A 96 -18.61 -0.16 2.40
N LYS A 97 -18.72 0.78 1.43
CA LYS A 97 -19.60 0.59 0.26
C LYS A 97 -19.11 -0.58 -0.60
N LEU A 98 -17.80 -0.66 -0.84
CA LEU A 98 -17.21 -1.74 -1.63
C LEU A 98 -17.43 -3.09 -0.96
N ARG A 99 -17.16 -3.22 0.34
CA ARG A 99 -17.48 -4.41 1.14
C ARG A 99 -18.94 -4.84 1.00
N ASP A 100 -19.87 -3.89 1.10
CA ASP A 100 -21.31 -4.18 1.03
C ASP A 100 -21.72 -4.64 -0.38
N LEU A 101 -21.07 -4.11 -1.44
CA LEU A 101 -21.26 -4.55 -2.83
C LEU A 101 -20.81 -6.00 -3.04
N TYR A 102 -19.67 -6.38 -2.47
CA TYR A 102 -19.15 -7.75 -2.55
C TYR A 102 -19.84 -8.72 -1.59
N GLY A 103 -20.48 -8.21 -0.54
CA GLY A 103 -21.17 -9.03 0.47
C GLY A 103 -20.20 -9.82 1.35
N VAL A 104 -18.97 -9.37 1.49
CA VAL A 104 -17.94 -10.02 2.32
C VAL A 104 -17.91 -9.44 3.75
N ASP A 105 -17.29 -10.17 4.68
CA ASP A 105 -17.10 -9.70 6.06
C ASP A 105 -15.71 -9.06 6.23
N ALA A 106 -15.65 -7.72 6.19
CA ALA A 106 -14.46 -6.94 6.47
C ALA A 106 -14.81 -5.75 7.36
N ARG A 107 -13.92 -5.41 8.29
CA ARG A 107 -14.09 -4.28 9.22
C ARG A 107 -13.13 -3.17 8.86
N PHE A 108 -13.65 -1.93 8.84
CA PHE A 108 -12.87 -0.73 8.54
C PHE A 108 -12.85 0.20 9.75
N VAL A 109 -11.65 0.52 10.22
CA VAL A 109 -11.39 1.27 11.46
C VAL A 109 -10.55 2.49 11.12
N GLU A 110 -11.01 3.66 11.57
CA GLU A 110 -10.20 4.88 11.50
C GLU A 110 -9.06 4.80 12.52
N GLY A 111 -7.83 5.00 12.05
CA GLY A 111 -6.64 4.88 12.89
C GLY A 111 -5.36 5.34 12.20
N ASP A 112 -4.36 5.61 13.02
CA ASP A 112 -3.01 5.95 12.60
C ASP A 112 -2.14 4.68 12.57
N VAL A 113 -1.41 4.46 11.50
CA VAL A 113 -0.50 3.30 11.38
C VAL A 113 0.69 3.37 12.36
N THR A 114 0.94 4.54 12.97
CA THR A 114 1.94 4.72 14.03
C THR A 114 1.39 4.50 15.44
N ASP A 115 0.05 4.34 15.60
CA ASP A 115 -0.64 4.04 16.85
C ASP A 115 -1.92 3.24 16.54
N LEU A 116 -1.73 1.97 16.14
CA LEU A 116 -2.81 1.11 15.65
C LEU A 116 -3.85 0.81 16.73
N PRO A 117 -5.15 1.06 16.48
CA PRO A 117 -6.23 0.71 17.41
C PRO A 117 -6.53 -0.81 17.39
N LEU A 118 -5.49 -1.63 17.42
CA LEU A 118 -5.56 -3.08 17.28
C LEU A 118 -4.91 -3.78 18.49
N ALA A 119 -5.40 -4.98 18.81
CA ALA A 119 -4.79 -5.82 19.81
C ALA A 119 -3.42 -6.35 19.33
N GLU A 120 -2.52 -6.59 20.26
CA GLU A 120 -1.25 -7.27 19.99
C GLU A 120 -1.47 -8.74 19.60
N SER A 121 -0.58 -9.30 18.79
CA SER A 121 -0.56 -10.71 18.39
C SER A 121 -1.93 -11.21 17.89
N ALA A 122 -2.60 -10.40 17.09
CA ALA A 122 -3.97 -10.65 16.67
C ALA A 122 -4.10 -11.17 15.23
N PHE A 123 -3.11 -10.93 14.38
CA PHE A 123 -3.18 -11.21 12.95
C PHE A 123 -2.07 -12.16 12.48
N ASP A 124 -2.39 -12.96 11.47
CA ASP A 124 -1.43 -13.85 10.80
C ASP A 124 -0.71 -13.14 9.66
N VAL A 125 -1.41 -12.20 9.00
CA VAL A 125 -0.91 -11.46 7.85
C VAL A 125 -1.22 -9.98 7.99
N ALA A 126 -0.21 -9.14 7.76
CA ALA A 126 -0.36 -7.70 7.57
C ALA A 126 0.08 -7.32 6.15
N PHE A 127 -0.65 -6.43 5.52
CA PHE A 127 -0.33 -5.84 4.24
C PHE A 127 -0.34 -4.33 4.32
N SER A 128 0.58 -3.69 3.62
CA SER A 128 0.52 -2.25 3.36
C SER A 128 0.99 -1.97 1.94
N GLY A 129 0.12 -1.37 1.15
CA GLY A 129 0.40 -0.98 -0.23
C GLY A 129 0.41 0.54 -0.38
N TRP A 130 1.57 1.10 -0.74
CA TRP A 130 1.75 2.52 -1.06
C TRP A 130 1.36 3.51 0.06
N VAL A 131 1.66 3.16 1.31
CA VAL A 131 1.34 3.98 2.50
C VAL A 131 2.58 4.42 3.24
N PHE A 132 3.54 3.51 3.50
CA PHE A 132 4.64 3.79 4.43
C PHE A 132 5.64 4.85 3.93
N GLN A 133 5.66 5.15 2.63
CA GLN A 133 6.39 6.30 2.10
C GLN A 133 5.79 7.64 2.57
N MET A 134 4.52 7.68 2.98
CA MET A 134 3.84 8.87 3.49
C MET A 134 3.97 9.04 5.01
N VAL A 135 4.59 8.09 5.70
CA VAL A 135 4.74 8.10 7.17
C VAL A 135 6.13 8.60 7.55
N GLU A 136 6.20 9.64 8.40
CA GLU A 136 7.47 10.21 8.87
C GLU A 136 8.23 9.22 9.76
N ASP A 137 7.57 8.65 10.76
CA ASP A 137 8.13 7.69 11.71
C ASP A 137 7.91 6.26 11.21
N LEU A 138 8.76 5.83 10.26
CA LEU A 138 8.74 4.48 9.71
C LEU A 138 9.00 3.41 10.79
N ASP A 139 9.91 3.70 11.73
CA ASP A 139 10.30 2.76 12.78
C ASP A 139 9.11 2.46 13.71
N GLN A 140 8.37 3.51 14.12
CA GLN A 140 7.16 3.35 14.92
C GLN A 140 6.05 2.61 14.16
N CYS A 141 5.88 2.91 12.88
CA CYS A 141 4.92 2.24 12.02
C CYS A 141 5.19 0.72 11.91
N LEU A 142 6.46 0.35 11.69
CA LEU A 142 6.88 -1.05 11.65
C LEU A 142 6.79 -1.74 13.01
N ALA A 143 7.08 -1.03 14.10
CA ALA A 143 6.88 -1.55 15.46
C ALA A 143 5.41 -1.87 15.75
N GLU A 144 4.48 -1.02 15.31
CA GLU A 144 3.04 -1.26 15.44
C GLU A 144 2.57 -2.43 14.57
N ALA A 145 3.05 -2.53 13.31
CA ALA A 145 2.78 -3.69 12.46
C ALA A 145 3.28 -4.99 13.12
N ARG A 146 4.52 -4.98 13.67
CA ARG A 146 5.09 -6.12 14.40
C ARG A 146 4.27 -6.48 15.64
N ARG A 147 3.82 -5.49 16.41
CA ARG A 147 2.98 -5.70 17.60
C ARG A 147 1.65 -6.37 17.26
N ALA A 148 1.03 -5.97 16.16
CA ALA A 148 -0.26 -6.51 15.71
C ALA A 148 -0.16 -7.96 15.20
N LEU A 149 0.99 -8.35 14.64
CA LEU A 149 1.24 -9.69 14.13
C LEU A 149 1.55 -10.68 15.25
N ARG A 150 1.11 -11.92 15.06
CA ARG A 150 1.54 -13.08 15.84
C ARG A 150 3.01 -13.38 15.58
N ALA A 151 3.62 -14.22 16.41
CA ALA A 151 4.90 -14.83 16.08
C ALA A 151 4.76 -15.63 14.78
N ASP A 152 5.77 -15.59 13.94
CA ASP A 152 5.79 -16.17 12.59
C ASP A 152 4.73 -15.56 11.63
N GLY A 153 4.04 -14.48 12.02
CA GLY A 153 3.14 -13.74 11.15
C GLY A 153 3.87 -13.00 10.03
N VAL A 154 3.21 -12.80 8.91
CA VAL A 154 3.82 -12.25 7.69
C VAL A 154 3.43 -10.80 7.49
N LEU A 155 4.41 -9.92 7.27
CA LEU A 155 4.22 -8.58 6.73
C LEU A 155 4.58 -8.55 5.24
N VAL A 156 3.66 -8.09 4.42
CA VAL A 156 3.95 -7.72 3.02
C VAL A 156 3.87 -6.21 2.91
N LEU A 157 5.00 -5.59 2.66
CA LEU A 157 5.14 -4.15 2.49
C LEU A 157 5.44 -3.83 1.04
N ASP A 158 4.54 -3.10 0.37
CA ASP A 158 4.71 -2.60 -0.99
C ASP A 158 4.79 -1.07 -0.96
N VAL A 159 5.85 -0.53 -1.53
CA VAL A 159 6.07 0.92 -1.62
C VAL A 159 6.51 1.29 -3.04
N PRO A 160 6.33 2.55 -3.48
CA PRO A 160 6.96 3.06 -4.68
C PRO A 160 8.46 2.79 -4.64
N HIS A 161 9.02 2.30 -5.75
CA HIS A 161 10.45 1.98 -5.78
C HIS A 161 11.27 3.26 -5.67
N PRO A 162 12.20 3.37 -4.69
CA PRO A 162 12.97 4.60 -4.45
C PRO A 162 13.76 5.10 -5.65
N PHE A 163 14.16 4.20 -6.56
CA PHE A 163 14.88 4.57 -7.77
C PHE A 163 13.93 5.12 -8.85
N TYR A 164 12.70 4.57 -8.97
CA TYR A 164 11.68 5.10 -9.89
C TYR A 164 11.30 6.54 -9.54
N GLU A 165 11.17 6.83 -8.26
CA GLU A 165 10.82 8.14 -7.73
C GLU A 165 11.85 9.26 -8.02
N LEU A 166 13.03 8.92 -8.55
CA LEU A 166 14.05 9.90 -8.93
C LEU A 166 13.81 10.54 -10.30
N PHE A 167 12.95 9.95 -11.11
CA PHE A 167 12.67 10.41 -12.45
C PHE A 167 11.56 11.46 -12.45
N ASP A 168 11.74 12.48 -13.28
CA ASP A 168 10.65 13.45 -13.53
C ASP A 168 9.50 12.76 -14.27
N PRO A 169 8.25 12.93 -13.80
CA PRO A 169 7.12 12.22 -14.37
C PRO A 169 6.75 12.62 -15.79
N VAL A 170 7.21 13.78 -16.28
CA VAL A 170 6.87 14.29 -17.62
C VAL A 170 8.00 14.05 -18.61
N SER A 171 9.24 14.34 -18.22
CA SER A 171 10.40 14.21 -19.10
C SER A 171 11.05 12.83 -19.04
N GLU A 172 10.69 12.02 -18.05
CA GLU A 172 11.29 10.69 -17.76
C GLU A 172 12.83 10.77 -17.61
N THR A 173 13.35 11.90 -17.18
CA THR A 173 14.78 12.10 -16.93
C THR A 173 15.10 12.02 -15.45
N LEU A 174 16.27 11.48 -15.12
CA LEU A 174 16.76 11.43 -13.73
C LEU A 174 17.01 12.84 -13.20
N GLU A 175 16.22 13.28 -12.23
CA GLU A 175 16.31 14.65 -11.67
C GLU A 175 16.91 14.69 -10.28
N ARG A 176 16.74 13.63 -9.49
CA ARG A 176 17.09 13.66 -8.07
C ARG A 176 18.17 12.67 -7.73
N SER A 177 18.89 12.94 -6.65
CA SER A 177 19.88 12.01 -6.12
C SER A 177 19.22 10.91 -5.29
N TYR A 178 19.59 9.66 -5.52
CA TYR A 178 19.17 8.51 -4.71
C TYR A 178 19.54 8.67 -3.21
N HIS A 179 20.53 9.49 -2.90
CA HIS A 179 21.00 9.74 -1.54
C HIS A 179 20.36 10.97 -0.89
N ALA A 180 19.51 11.70 -1.62
CA ALA A 180 18.73 12.81 -1.07
C ALA A 180 17.44 12.24 -0.45
N THR A 181 17.52 11.87 0.84
CA THR A 181 16.42 11.33 1.63
C THR A 181 15.71 12.40 2.44
N GLY A 182 14.50 12.11 2.92
CA GLY A 182 13.71 12.97 3.80
C GLY A 182 12.39 13.44 3.21
N ARG A 183 11.79 14.46 3.84
CA ARG A 183 10.46 14.97 3.52
C ARG A 183 10.43 15.64 2.14
N ARG A 184 9.43 15.31 1.35
CA ARG A 184 9.09 15.91 0.06
C ARG A 184 7.58 16.13 -0.04
N GLU A 185 7.18 17.18 -0.71
CA GLU A 185 5.79 17.51 -1.03
C GLU A 185 5.53 17.25 -2.52
N ILE A 186 4.36 16.69 -2.83
CA ILE A 186 3.91 16.40 -4.19
C ILE A 186 2.53 17.03 -4.34
N THR A 187 2.38 17.98 -5.24
CA THR A 187 1.09 18.53 -5.60
C THR A 187 0.37 17.53 -6.51
N ILE A 188 -0.78 17.05 -6.07
CA ILE A 188 -1.62 16.11 -6.83
C ILE A 188 -2.45 16.90 -7.84
N ASP A 189 -3.14 17.94 -7.40
CA ASP A 189 -3.90 18.88 -8.23
C ASP A 189 -3.93 20.23 -7.51
N GLU A 190 -3.83 21.33 -8.28
CA GLU A 190 -3.95 22.70 -7.75
C GLU A 190 -5.35 23.02 -7.16
N ALA A 191 -6.34 22.17 -7.43
CA ALA A 191 -7.69 22.29 -6.87
C ALA A 191 -7.78 21.84 -5.41
N TYR A 192 -6.82 21.04 -4.92
CA TYR A 192 -6.79 20.62 -3.52
C TYR A 192 -5.99 21.60 -2.65
N ASP A 193 -6.45 21.77 -1.41
CA ASP A 193 -5.81 22.66 -0.43
C ASP A 193 -4.55 22.07 0.23
N ALA A 194 -4.30 20.77 0.05
CA ALA A 194 -3.18 20.05 0.64
C ALA A 194 -2.34 19.33 -0.41
N ASP A 195 -1.02 19.29 -0.21
CA ASP A 195 -0.08 18.46 -0.96
C ASP A 195 0.10 17.10 -0.30
N MET A 196 0.47 16.10 -1.09
CA MET A 196 0.90 14.82 -0.56
C MET A 196 2.30 14.96 0.05
N VAL A 197 2.45 14.61 1.31
CA VAL A 197 3.75 14.55 1.97
C VAL A 197 4.28 13.13 1.90
N VAL A 198 5.46 12.98 1.31
CA VAL A 198 6.21 11.72 1.26
C VAL A 198 7.59 11.86 1.89
N PHE A 199 8.17 10.74 2.27
CA PHE A 199 9.51 10.67 2.84
C PHE A 199 10.36 9.78 1.94
N ASP A 200 11.23 10.41 1.15
CA ASP A 200 12.17 9.71 0.29
C ASP A 200 13.14 8.89 1.16
N ARG A 201 13.22 7.60 0.87
CA ARG A 201 14.06 6.61 1.54
C ARG A 201 14.74 5.73 0.51
N THR A 202 15.88 5.17 0.87
CA THR A 202 16.54 4.16 0.03
C THR A 202 15.96 2.76 0.29
N VAL A 203 16.22 1.81 -0.59
CA VAL A 203 15.92 0.38 -0.35
C VAL A 203 16.58 -0.09 0.95
N GLY A 204 17.83 0.37 1.21
CA GLY A 204 18.56 0.05 2.43
C GLY A 204 17.92 0.63 3.69
N ASP A 205 17.24 1.78 3.62
CA ASP A 205 16.53 2.35 4.77
C ASP A 205 15.32 1.51 5.15
N TYR A 206 14.50 1.08 4.17
CA TYR A 206 13.37 0.17 4.41
C TYR A 206 13.83 -1.17 4.97
N HIS A 207 14.85 -1.78 4.36
CA HIS A 207 15.38 -3.06 4.84
C HIS A 207 15.88 -2.97 6.28
N ARG A 208 16.67 -1.93 6.61
CA ARG A 208 17.17 -1.72 7.97
C ARG A 208 16.05 -1.53 8.96
N ALA A 209 15.07 -0.69 8.66
CA ALA A 209 13.93 -0.44 9.54
C ALA A 209 13.10 -1.71 9.80
N LEU A 210 12.90 -2.58 8.81
CA LEU A 210 12.25 -3.88 8.97
C LEU A 210 13.03 -4.78 9.96
N VAL A 211 14.35 -4.91 9.76
CA VAL A 211 15.21 -5.73 10.64
C VAL A 211 15.24 -5.17 12.07
N ASP A 212 15.36 -3.85 12.22
CA ASP A 212 15.40 -3.19 13.53
C ASP A 212 14.05 -3.31 14.28
N ALA A 213 12.93 -3.41 13.55
CA ALA A 213 11.60 -3.68 14.10
C ALA A 213 11.35 -5.15 14.48
N GLY A 214 12.29 -6.07 14.21
CA GLY A 214 12.18 -7.49 14.56
C GLY A 214 11.53 -8.35 13.48
N PHE A 215 11.74 -8.00 12.22
CA PHE A 215 11.34 -8.83 11.09
C PHE A 215 12.55 -9.51 10.44
N ASP A 216 12.38 -10.77 10.04
CA ASP A 216 13.27 -11.45 9.10
C ASP A 216 12.78 -11.18 7.67
N VAL A 217 13.59 -10.49 6.88
CA VAL A 217 13.25 -10.18 5.48
C VAL A 217 13.56 -11.39 4.61
N GLU A 218 12.52 -12.11 4.21
CA GLU A 218 12.61 -13.35 3.42
C GLU A 218 12.75 -13.09 1.93
N ARG A 219 12.08 -12.06 1.42
CA ARG A 219 12.16 -11.66 -0.01
C ARG A 219 12.16 -10.15 -0.15
N VAL A 220 12.95 -9.69 -1.10
CA VAL A 220 12.86 -8.33 -1.66
C VAL A 220 12.56 -8.51 -3.14
N LEU A 221 11.46 -7.93 -3.60
CA LEU A 221 10.95 -8.11 -4.95
C LEU A 221 10.80 -6.75 -5.62
N GLU A 222 11.15 -6.74 -6.89
CA GLU A 222 11.02 -5.60 -7.80
C GLU A 222 10.21 -6.06 -9.03
N PRO A 223 8.90 -6.31 -8.86
CA PRO A 223 8.08 -6.85 -9.94
C PRO A 223 8.00 -5.87 -11.11
N GLY A 224 8.00 -6.41 -12.32
CA GLY A 224 7.92 -5.66 -13.56
C GLY A 224 8.24 -6.52 -14.77
N SER A 225 8.14 -5.91 -15.93
CA SER A 225 8.45 -6.50 -17.24
C SER A 225 9.38 -5.58 -18.02
N ASP A 226 10.14 -6.13 -18.96
CA ASP A 226 10.92 -5.37 -19.94
C ASP A 226 10.12 -5.03 -21.21
N ASP A 227 8.84 -5.42 -21.26
CA ASP A 227 7.90 -5.11 -22.31
C ASP A 227 7.00 -3.93 -21.93
N PRO A 228 7.11 -2.76 -22.59
CA PRO A 228 6.25 -1.61 -22.31
C PRO A 228 4.77 -1.90 -22.50
N ASP A 229 4.41 -2.80 -23.42
CA ASP A 229 3.01 -3.13 -23.73
C ASP A 229 2.29 -3.86 -22.57
N GLU A 230 3.01 -4.33 -21.54
CA GLU A 230 2.44 -4.91 -20.33
C GLU A 230 1.96 -3.87 -19.29
N TYR A 231 2.14 -2.56 -19.57
CA TYR A 231 1.83 -1.47 -18.64
C TYR A 231 0.75 -0.50 -19.14
N ASP A 232 -0.01 -0.86 -20.18
CA ASP A 232 -0.90 0.09 -20.88
C ASP A 232 -2.12 0.54 -20.06
N ASP A 233 -2.64 -0.28 -19.14
CA ASP A 233 -3.88 0.01 -18.43
C ASP A 233 -3.63 0.39 -16.96
N ASP A 234 -3.65 1.68 -16.67
CA ASP A 234 -3.65 2.22 -15.30
C ASP A 234 -4.78 3.23 -15.14
N PRO A 235 -5.77 2.96 -14.26
CA PRO A 235 -6.89 3.88 -14.04
C PRO A 235 -6.46 5.26 -13.55
N LEU A 236 -5.24 5.39 -13.00
CA LEU A 236 -4.71 6.67 -12.53
C LEU A 236 -3.95 7.45 -13.60
N ASP A 237 -3.84 6.94 -14.83
CA ASP A 237 -3.00 7.51 -15.90
C ASP A 237 -1.58 7.85 -15.41
N SER A 238 -1.10 7.04 -14.47
CA SER A 238 0.21 7.21 -13.84
C SER A 238 1.29 6.31 -14.40
N ASN A 239 0.91 5.36 -15.29
CA ASN A 239 1.83 4.48 -15.96
C ASN A 239 2.72 5.26 -16.94
N ARG A 240 3.97 4.85 -16.96
CA ARG A 240 4.99 5.29 -17.92
C ARG A 240 5.66 4.06 -18.48
N PRO A 241 5.02 3.42 -19.46
CA PRO A 241 5.42 2.12 -19.99
C PRO A 241 6.91 2.03 -20.33
N GLU A 242 7.41 3.05 -21.06
CA GLU A 242 8.81 3.11 -21.49
C GLU A 242 9.81 3.24 -20.33
N LEU A 243 9.44 3.92 -19.25
CA LEU A 243 10.26 4.02 -18.06
C LEU A 243 10.14 2.76 -17.20
N MET A 244 8.92 2.24 -17.03
CA MET A 244 8.64 1.06 -16.21
C MET A 244 9.29 -0.21 -16.79
N ALA A 245 9.42 -0.30 -18.12
CA ALA A 245 10.18 -1.37 -18.77
C ALA A 245 11.70 -1.29 -18.52
N LYS A 246 12.21 -0.22 -17.93
CA LYS A 246 13.64 0.00 -17.66
C LYS A 246 13.95 0.12 -16.16
N VAL A 247 12.96 0.50 -15.35
CA VAL A 247 13.14 0.82 -13.94
C VAL A 247 11.93 0.26 -13.15
N PRO A 248 12.16 -0.53 -12.11
CA PRO A 248 11.05 -1.08 -11.32
C PRO A 248 10.26 0.04 -10.65
N ARG A 249 8.92 -0.01 -10.76
CA ARG A 249 7.99 0.93 -10.12
C ARG A 249 7.67 0.54 -8.68
N HIS A 250 7.69 -0.77 -8.38
CA HIS A 250 7.34 -1.34 -7.09
C HIS A 250 8.56 -1.88 -6.36
N LEU A 251 8.59 -1.69 -5.06
CA LEU A 251 9.50 -2.36 -4.14
C LEU A 251 8.65 -3.09 -3.11
N ARG A 252 8.72 -4.42 -3.11
CA ARG A 252 7.94 -5.25 -2.20
C ARG A 252 8.84 -6.10 -1.30
N PHE A 253 8.56 -6.04 0.00
CA PHE A 253 9.19 -6.88 0.99
C PHE A 253 8.19 -7.93 1.51
N TRP A 254 8.65 -9.18 1.60
CA TRP A 254 8.02 -10.21 2.39
C TRP A 254 8.87 -10.45 3.62
N ALA A 255 8.30 -10.23 4.78
CA ALA A 255 9.03 -10.26 6.05
C ALA A 255 8.24 -11.03 7.11
N VAL A 256 8.93 -11.85 7.88
CA VAL A 256 8.34 -12.69 8.92
C VAL A 256 8.63 -12.09 10.29
N ALA A 257 7.63 -12.04 11.13
CA ALA A 257 7.70 -11.50 12.49
C ALA A 257 8.38 -12.50 13.45
N ASN A 258 9.50 -12.09 14.07
CA ASN A 258 10.26 -12.90 15.04
C ASN A 258 9.60 -12.96 16.42
#